data_ec4a5ec3ff6251d34b6509823d727f3d
#
_entry.id   ec4a5ec3ff6251d34b6509823d727f3d
#
_cell.length_a   1.000
_cell.length_b   1.000
_cell.length_c   1.000
_cell.angle_alpha   90.00
_cell.angle_beta   90.00
_cell.angle_gamma   90.00
#
_symmetry.space_group_name_H-M   'P 1'
#
loop_
_entity.id
_entity.type
_entity.pdbx_description
1 polymer ?
#
loop_
_entity_poly.entity_id
_entity_poly.type
_entity_poly.pdbx_seq_one_letter_code
_entity_poly.pdbx_strand_id
1 'polypeptide(L)'
;MRASQVLVVVGETGSGKTTQLPKMALELARELGQEGRIGCTQPRRLAATSVARRVADECKVEIGKEVGWQVRFTEVCSKETKVKFMTDGILLAETQGDRELRQYDTIMIDEAHERSLNIDFLLGYLKQLIKRRKDLRVVISCLL
;
A
#
# COMPACT_ATOMS: atom_id res chain seq x y z
N MET A 1 -9.90 -11.11 5.89
CA MET A 1 -8.72 -10.30 6.19
C MET A 1 -8.27 -10.37 7.65
N ARG A 2 -9.18 -10.36 8.60
CA ARG A 2 -8.82 -10.42 10.03
C ARG A 2 -8.11 -11.68 10.46
N ALA A 3 -8.50 -12.81 9.90
CA ALA A 3 -7.98 -14.12 10.30
C ALA A 3 -6.66 -14.46 9.59
N SER A 4 -6.27 -13.70 8.58
CA SER A 4 -5.10 -13.98 7.77
C SER A 4 -4.18 -12.77 7.69
N GLN A 5 -2.89 -13.02 7.75
CA GLN A 5 -1.87 -12.00 7.61
C GLN A 5 -1.65 -11.62 6.14
N VAL A 6 -1.89 -12.54 5.23
CA VAL A 6 -1.70 -12.32 3.79
C VAL A 6 -3.02 -12.59 3.06
N LEU A 7 -3.40 -11.65 2.21
CA LEU A 7 -4.58 -11.78 1.37
C LEU A 7 -4.16 -11.57 -0.09
N VAL A 8 -4.53 -12.49 -0.95
CA VAL A 8 -4.32 -12.35 -2.39
C VAL A 8 -5.66 -12.07 -3.05
N VAL A 9 -5.75 -10.94 -3.75
CA VAL A 9 -6.98 -10.52 -4.42
C VAL A 9 -6.73 -10.59 -5.93
N VAL A 10 -7.55 -11.37 -6.62
CA VAL A 10 -7.46 -11.53 -8.06
C VAL A 10 -8.74 -10.96 -8.67
N GLY A 11 -8.59 -10.12 -9.68
CA GLY A 11 -9.75 -9.51 -10.32
C GLY A 11 -9.39 -8.92 -11.67
N GLU A 12 -10.42 -8.54 -12.42
CA GLU A 12 -10.24 -7.95 -13.73
C GLU A 12 -9.87 -6.46 -13.61
N THR A 13 -9.23 -5.94 -14.66
CA THR A 13 -8.97 -4.50 -14.79
C THR A 13 -10.31 -3.76 -14.73
N GLY A 14 -10.35 -2.68 -13.97
CA GLY A 14 -11.56 -1.89 -13.84
C GLY A 14 -12.56 -2.40 -12.80
N SER A 15 -12.21 -3.46 -12.05
CA SER A 15 -13.07 -3.98 -10.98
C SER A 15 -13.12 -3.05 -9.76
N GLY A 16 -12.30 -2.01 -9.72
CA GLY A 16 -12.27 -1.06 -8.61
C GLY A 16 -11.39 -1.49 -7.44
N LYS A 17 -10.71 -2.63 -7.52
CA LYS A 17 -9.90 -3.11 -6.41
C LYS A 17 -8.79 -2.13 -6.01
N THR A 18 -8.22 -1.43 -6.98
CA THR A 18 -7.14 -0.47 -6.73
C THR A 18 -7.57 0.70 -5.85
N THR A 19 -8.83 1.14 -5.99
CA THR A 19 -9.35 2.25 -5.20
C THR A 19 -10.11 1.78 -3.97
N GLN A 20 -10.76 0.62 -4.02
CA GLN A 20 -11.60 0.13 -2.93
C GLN A 20 -10.82 -0.58 -1.83
N LEU A 21 -9.80 -1.36 -2.17
CA LEU A 21 -9.02 -2.09 -1.16
C LEU A 21 -8.35 -1.18 -0.14
N PRO A 22 -7.73 -0.05 -0.54
CA PRO A 22 -7.16 0.86 0.45
C PRO A 22 -8.20 1.44 1.40
N LYS A 23 -9.41 1.74 0.91
CA LYS A 23 -10.49 2.24 1.76
C LYS A 23 -10.94 1.20 2.76
N MET A 24 -11.07 -0.05 2.32
CA MET A 24 -11.45 -1.16 3.20
C MET A 24 -10.40 -1.38 4.29
N ALA A 25 -9.13 -1.30 3.93
CA ALA A 25 -8.04 -1.43 4.89
C ALA A 25 -8.05 -0.29 5.92
N LEU A 26 -8.37 0.92 5.48
CA LEU A 26 -8.46 2.08 6.37
C LEU A 26 -9.59 1.90 7.38
N GLU A 27 -10.76 1.43 6.93
CA GLU A 27 -11.88 1.14 7.83
C GLU A 27 -11.53 0.07 8.85
N LEU A 28 -10.88 -1.01 8.39
CA LEU A 28 -10.47 -2.09 9.29
C LEU A 28 -9.45 -1.59 10.32
N ALA A 29 -8.51 -0.76 9.89
CA ALA A 29 -7.52 -0.19 10.80
C ALA A 29 -8.18 0.67 11.88
N ARG A 30 -9.18 1.46 11.50
CA ARG A 30 -9.94 2.27 12.44
C ARG A 30 -10.69 1.41 13.46
N GLU A 31 -11.33 0.34 12.99
CA GLU A 31 -12.02 -0.58 13.87
C GLU A 31 -11.09 -1.25 14.89
N LEU A 32 -9.87 -1.56 14.47
CA LEU A 32 -8.88 -2.24 15.29
C LEU A 32 -8.03 -1.28 16.13
N GLY A 33 -8.24 0.03 15.96
CA GLY A 33 -7.46 1.02 16.68
C GLY A 33 -6.00 1.11 16.26
N GLN A 34 -5.68 0.69 15.05
CA GLN A 34 -4.31 0.74 14.53
C GLN A 34 -3.98 2.14 14.05
N GLU A 35 -2.81 2.62 14.41
CA GLU A 35 -2.37 3.98 14.10
C GLU A 35 -1.37 4.07 12.95
N GLY A 36 -0.84 2.95 12.49
CA GLY A 36 0.13 2.92 11.42
C GLY A 36 -0.49 3.22 10.06
N ARG A 37 0.37 3.44 9.10
CA ARG A 37 -0.05 3.76 7.74
C ARG A 37 -0.40 2.51 6.95
N ILE A 38 -1.17 2.74 5.89
CA ILE A 38 -1.44 1.75 4.85
C ILE A 38 -0.60 2.17 3.65
N GLY A 39 0.35 1.34 3.25
CA GLY A 39 1.18 1.59 2.07
C GLY A 39 0.64 0.83 0.88
N CYS A 40 0.50 1.50 -0.25
CA CYS A 40 -0.01 0.90 -1.49
C CYS A 40 0.99 1.15 -2.60
N THR A 41 1.54 0.10 -3.19
CA THR A 41 2.50 0.27 -4.27
C THR A 41 1.84 0.16 -5.63
N GLN A 42 2.40 0.91 -6.57
CA GLN A 42 2.03 0.87 -7.99
C GLN A 42 3.32 0.77 -8.81
N PRO A 43 3.33 0.05 -9.92
CA PRO A 43 4.56 -0.11 -10.71
C PRO A 43 5.01 1.18 -11.39
N ARG A 44 4.10 2.12 -11.61
CA ARG A 44 4.39 3.34 -12.39
C ARG A 44 4.05 4.58 -11.60
N ARG A 45 4.88 5.63 -11.79
CA ARG A 45 4.71 6.92 -11.10
C ARG A 45 3.34 7.53 -11.34
N LEU A 46 2.90 7.56 -12.60
CA LEU A 46 1.61 8.16 -12.93
C LEU A 46 0.45 7.42 -12.28
N ALA A 47 0.53 6.10 -12.21
CA ALA A 47 -0.49 5.30 -11.54
C ALA A 47 -0.56 5.63 -10.06
N ALA A 48 0.59 5.73 -9.39
CA ALA A 48 0.63 6.03 -7.97
C ALA A 48 -0.03 7.39 -7.68
N THR A 49 0.33 8.42 -8.42
CA THR A 49 -0.21 9.76 -8.19
C THR A 49 -1.69 9.87 -8.56
N SER A 50 -2.09 9.25 -9.68
CA SER A 50 -3.47 9.29 -10.16
C SER A 50 -4.41 8.56 -9.21
N VAL A 51 -4.02 7.38 -8.74
CA VAL A 51 -4.84 6.60 -7.82
C VAL A 51 -4.97 7.33 -6.49
N ALA A 52 -3.88 7.92 -5.99
CA ALA A 52 -3.91 8.68 -4.75
C ALA A 52 -4.91 9.83 -4.82
N ARG A 53 -4.89 10.58 -5.91
CA ARG A 53 -5.83 11.70 -6.11
C ARG A 53 -7.27 11.21 -6.19
N ARG A 54 -7.49 10.11 -6.90
CA ARG A 54 -8.82 9.53 -7.03
C ARG A 54 -9.37 9.07 -5.69
N VAL A 55 -8.54 8.39 -4.89
CA VAL A 55 -8.96 7.93 -3.56
C VAL A 55 -9.23 9.12 -2.65
N ALA A 56 -8.39 10.16 -2.69
CA ALA A 56 -8.62 11.36 -1.91
C ALA A 56 -9.95 12.02 -2.29
N ASP A 57 -10.24 12.13 -3.58
CA ASP A 57 -11.52 12.71 -4.05
C ASP A 57 -12.71 11.88 -3.58
N GLU A 58 -12.62 10.55 -3.69
CA GLU A 58 -13.70 9.66 -3.27
C GLU A 58 -13.91 9.68 -1.77
N CYS A 59 -12.86 9.86 -0.99
CA CYS A 59 -12.95 9.99 0.45
C CYS A 59 -13.26 11.41 0.91
N LYS A 60 -13.31 12.36 -0.01
CA LYS A 60 -13.57 13.78 0.27
C LYS A 60 -12.54 14.38 1.22
N VAL A 61 -11.28 14.02 1.02
CA VAL A 61 -10.17 14.58 1.78
C VAL A 61 -9.20 15.27 0.84
N GLU A 62 -8.42 16.19 1.39
CA GLU A 62 -7.41 16.91 0.62
C GLU A 62 -6.19 16.02 0.43
N ILE A 63 -5.67 15.97 -0.80
CA ILE A 63 -4.44 15.21 -1.08
C ILE A 63 -3.28 15.77 -0.26
N GLY A 64 -2.47 14.88 0.29
CA GLY A 64 -1.37 15.24 1.16
C GLY A 64 -1.72 15.21 2.64
N LYS A 65 -3.00 15.10 2.98
CA LYS A 65 -3.46 14.91 4.35
C LYS A 65 -3.69 13.43 4.61
N GLU A 66 -4.93 12.98 4.75
CA GLU A 66 -5.21 11.58 5.06
C GLU A 66 -4.72 10.63 3.96
N VAL A 67 -4.78 11.07 2.69
CA VAL A 67 -4.29 10.31 1.54
C VAL A 67 -3.15 11.09 0.89
N GLY A 68 -2.01 10.43 0.72
CA GLY A 68 -0.84 11.04 0.09
C GLY A 68 -0.14 10.08 -0.84
N TRP A 69 0.95 10.54 -1.45
CA TRP A 69 1.73 9.72 -2.35
C TRP A 69 3.21 10.12 -2.31
N GLN A 70 4.05 9.20 -2.71
CA GLN A 70 5.48 9.45 -2.87
C GLN A 70 5.99 8.69 -4.09
N VAL A 71 6.65 9.42 -4.97
CA VAL A 71 7.39 8.84 -6.08
C VAL A 71 8.79 9.43 -6.04
N ARG A 72 9.67 8.97 -6.93
CA ARG A 72 11.05 9.44 -6.95
C ARG A 72 11.08 10.97 -7.08
N PHE A 73 11.79 11.62 -6.18
CA PHE A 73 11.99 13.07 -6.10
C PHE A 73 10.79 13.91 -5.66
N THR A 74 9.62 13.32 -5.48
CA THR A 74 8.43 14.10 -5.11
C THR A 74 7.59 13.37 -4.08
N GLU A 75 7.21 14.07 -3.02
CA GLU A 75 6.35 13.53 -1.98
C GLU A 75 5.24 14.52 -1.64
N VAL A 76 4.02 14.02 -1.52
CA VAL A 76 2.85 14.81 -1.07
C VAL A 76 2.20 14.02 0.07
N CYS A 77 2.80 14.09 1.24
CA CYS A 77 2.34 13.42 2.46
C CYS A 77 2.54 14.37 3.64
N SER A 78 1.88 14.07 4.75
CA SER A 78 2.05 14.80 6.01
C SER A 78 2.05 13.79 7.15
N LYS A 79 2.15 14.28 8.39
CA LYS A 79 2.05 13.44 9.58
C LYS A 79 0.67 12.79 9.70
N GLU A 80 -0.35 13.41 9.11
CA GLU A 80 -1.72 12.93 9.15
C GLU A 80 -2.00 11.83 8.12
N THR A 81 -1.08 11.59 7.20
CA THR A 81 -1.31 10.64 6.10
C THR A 81 -1.46 9.22 6.64
N LYS A 82 -2.60 8.60 6.32
CA LYS A 82 -2.91 7.23 6.70
C LYS A 82 -2.77 6.26 5.53
N VAL A 83 -3.10 6.71 4.33
CA VAL A 83 -2.96 5.90 3.12
C VAL A 83 -1.91 6.58 2.24
N LYS A 84 -0.82 5.86 1.97
CA LYS A 84 0.28 6.39 1.17
C LYS A 84 0.45 5.54 -0.07
N PHE A 85 0.25 6.14 -1.23
CA PHE A 85 0.53 5.51 -2.51
C PHE A 85 1.97 5.78 -2.92
N MET A 86 2.62 4.80 -3.52
CA MET A 86 4.03 4.93 -3.87
C MET A 86 4.37 3.95 -4.98
N THR A 87 5.49 4.18 -5.63
CA THR A 87 6.02 3.18 -6.56
C THR A 87 6.69 2.05 -5.77
N ASP A 88 6.87 0.90 -6.43
CA ASP A 88 7.56 -0.24 -5.84
C ASP A 88 8.96 0.15 -5.36
N GLY A 89 9.65 0.97 -6.15
CA GLY A 89 11.00 1.41 -5.82
C GLY A 89 11.07 2.25 -4.56
N ILE A 90 10.05 3.04 -4.28
CA ILE A 90 9.99 3.84 -3.04
C ILE A 90 9.90 2.92 -1.82
N LEU A 91 9.00 1.94 -1.85
CA LEU A 91 8.89 1.00 -0.74
C LEU A 91 10.19 0.22 -0.55
N LEU A 92 10.79 -0.21 -1.64
CA LEU A 92 12.07 -0.90 -1.59
C LEU A 92 13.15 -0.03 -0.95
N ALA A 93 13.20 1.26 -1.30
CA ALA A 93 14.15 2.19 -0.68
C ALA A 93 13.87 2.36 0.82
N GLU A 94 12.62 2.37 1.22
CA GLU A 94 12.26 2.49 2.65
C GLU A 94 12.75 1.32 3.49
N THR A 95 12.89 0.13 2.91
CA THR A 95 13.41 -1.02 3.65
C THR A 95 14.86 -0.82 4.09
N GLN A 96 15.60 0.10 3.48
CA GLN A 96 16.98 0.39 3.85
C GLN A 96 17.08 1.13 5.18
N GLY A 97 16.15 2.03 5.47
CA GLY A 97 16.15 2.80 6.70
C GLY A 97 15.17 2.30 7.75
N ASP A 98 14.17 1.53 7.34
CA ASP A 98 13.12 1.00 8.20
C ASP A 98 12.95 -0.49 7.86
N ARG A 99 13.84 -1.30 8.36
CA ARG A 99 13.93 -2.73 7.98
C ARG A 99 12.66 -3.52 8.25
N GLU A 100 11.91 -3.15 9.29
CA GLU A 100 10.68 -3.85 9.62
C GLU A 100 9.44 -3.10 9.15
N LEU A 101 9.64 -2.04 8.37
CA LEU A 101 8.56 -1.22 7.83
C LEU A 101 7.55 -0.85 8.92
N ARG A 102 8.08 -0.37 10.05
CA ARG A 102 7.31 -0.09 11.25
C ARG A 102 6.25 0.99 11.09
N GLN A 103 6.42 1.86 10.11
CA GLN A 103 5.42 2.89 9.84
C GLN A 103 4.13 2.33 9.25
N TYR A 104 4.14 1.09 8.78
CA TYR A 104 2.98 0.48 8.12
C TYR A 104 2.37 -0.63 8.96
N ASP A 105 1.04 -0.65 9.02
CA ASP A 105 0.27 -1.77 9.56
C ASP A 105 -0.25 -2.67 8.45
N THR A 106 -0.44 -2.11 7.27
CA THR A 106 -0.88 -2.84 6.08
C THR A 106 -0.05 -2.39 4.89
N ILE A 107 0.40 -3.35 4.09
CA ILE A 107 1.13 -3.09 2.85
C ILE A 107 0.39 -3.80 1.73
N MET A 108 0.05 -3.04 0.68
CA MET A 108 -0.60 -3.56 -0.51
C MET A 108 0.35 -3.49 -1.69
N ILE A 109 0.57 -4.63 -2.33
CA ILE A 109 1.34 -4.71 -3.57
C ILE A 109 0.34 -4.86 -4.70
N ASP A 110 0.07 -3.77 -5.42
CA ASP A 110 -0.87 -3.78 -6.54
C ASP A 110 -0.15 -4.12 -7.83
N GLU A 111 -0.90 -4.66 -8.77
CA GLU A 111 -0.37 -5.05 -10.08
C GLU A 111 0.78 -6.06 -9.97
N ALA A 112 0.71 -6.98 -9.02
CA ALA A 112 1.77 -7.95 -8.75
C ALA A 112 2.05 -8.87 -9.96
N HIS A 113 1.10 -9.00 -10.88
CA HIS A 113 1.27 -9.78 -12.11
C HIS A 113 2.33 -9.21 -13.05
N GLU A 114 2.72 -7.94 -12.88
CA GLU A 114 3.74 -7.35 -13.73
C GLU A 114 5.16 -7.90 -13.47
N ARG A 115 5.36 -8.53 -12.32
CA ARG A 115 6.56 -9.33 -12.04
C ARG A 115 7.89 -8.62 -12.30
N SER A 116 8.01 -7.35 -11.89
CA SER A 116 9.30 -6.65 -11.96
C SER A 116 10.25 -7.19 -10.89
N LEU A 117 11.55 -6.85 -11.03
CA LEU A 117 12.54 -7.19 -10.02
C LEU A 117 12.17 -6.59 -8.66
N ASN A 118 11.65 -5.37 -8.66
CA ASN A 118 11.24 -4.70 -7.42
C ASN A 118 10.09 -5.45 -6.76
N ILE A 119 9.08 -5.85 -7.54
CA ILE A 119 7.94 -6.59 -7.01
C ILE A 119 8.40 -7.93 -6.44
N ASP A 120 9.22 -8.68 -7.18
CA ASP A 120 9.70 -9.98 -6.74
C ASP A 120 10.52 -9.86 -5.45
N PHE A 121 11.39 -8.86 -5.37
CA PHE A 121 12.17 -8.61 -4.16
C PHE A 121 11.27 -8.26 -2.97
N LEU A 122 10.30 -7.38 -3.19
CA LEU A 122 9.38 -6.97 -2.12
C LEU A 122 8.55 -8.12 -1.61
N LEU A 123 8.05 -8.98 -2.51
CA LEU A 123 7.26 -10.15 -2.10
C LEU A 123 8.10 -11.09 -1.24
N GLY A 124 9.35 -11.33 -1.63
CA GLY A 124 10.27 -12.15 -0.83
C GLY A 124 10.59 -11.51 0.52
N TYR A 125 10.82 -10.20 0.53
CA TYR A 125 11.10 -9.45 1.75
C TYR A 125 9.92 -9.51 2.72
N LEU A 126 8.72 -9.26 2.22
CA LEU A 126 7.50 -9.29 3.05
C LEU A 126 7.21 -10.70 3.57
N LYS A 127 7.48 -11.73 2.78
CA LYS A 127 7.32 -13.11 3.22
C LYS A 127 8.14 -13.40 4.47
N GLN A 128 9.35 -12.87 4.55
CA GLN A 128 10.19 -13.01 5.73
C GLN A 128 9.75 -12.11 6.87
N LEU A 129 9.33 -10.88 6.53
CA LEU A 129 8.95 -9.89 7.53
C LEU A 129 7.72 -10.31 8.33
N ILE A 130 6.72 -10.91 7.70
CA ILE A 130 5.50 -11.34 8.40
C ILE A 130 5.76 -12.43 9.43
N LYS A 131 6.86 -13.13 9.32
CA LYS A 131 7.26 -14.12 10.34
C LYS A 131 7.68 -13.43 11.65
N ARG A 132 8.22 -12.22 11.55
CA ARG A 132 8.66 -11.42 12.69
C ARG A 132 7.58 -10.47 13.17
N ARG A 133 6.83 -9.87 12.24
CA ARG A 133 5.76 -8.91 12.55
C ARG A 133 4.40 -9.57 12.37
N LYS A 134 3.85 -10.07 13.45
CA LYS A 134 2.54 -10.76 13.42
C LYS A 134 1.37 -9.78 13.26
N ASP A 135 1.62 -8.50 13.50
CA ASP A 135 0.63 -7.42 13.35
C ASP A 135 0.51 -6.91 11.92
N LEU A 136 1.51 -7.17 11.07
CA LEU A 136 1.54 -6.66 9.70
C LEU A 136 0.60 -7.46 8.79
N ARG A 137 -0.20 -6.74 8.01
CA ARG A 137 -1.04 -7.34 6.97
C ARG A 137 -0.46 -7.02 5.62
N VAL A 138 -0.50 -8.00 4.74
CA VAL A 138 -0.03 -7.86 3.36
C VAL A 138 -1.15 -8.24 2.42
N VAL A 139 -1.46 -7.34 1.50
CA VAL A 139 -2.47 -7.56 0.46
C VAL A 139 -1.76 -7.56 -0.89
N ILE A 140 -1.95 -8.59 -1.65
CA ILE A 140 -1.35 -8.73 -2.98
C ILE A 140 -2.49 -8.71 -3.99
N SER A 141 -2.48 -7.74 -4.88
CA SER A 141 -3.51 -7.57 -5.89
C SER A 141 -2.96 -7.88 -7.27
N CYS A 142 -3.65 -8.74 -7.99
CA CYS A 142 -3.24 -9.20 -9.30
C CYS A 142 -4.38 -9.11 -10.30
N LEU A 143 -4.02 -9.00 -11.59
CA LEU A 143 -4.96 -9.17 -12.68
C LEU A 143 -5.26 -10.66 -12.84
N LEU A 144 -6.50 -10.97 -13.15
CA LEU A 144 -6.93 -12.34 -13.38
C LEU A 144 -6.30 -12.92 -14.66
#